data_69bbb659f28eb08cda422c675e409b8b
#
_entry.id   69bbb659f28eb08cda422c675e409b8b
#
_cell.length_a   1.000
_cell.length_b   1.000
_cell.length_c   1.000
_cell.angle_alpha   90.00
_cell.angle_beta   90.00
_cell.angle_gamma   90.00
#
_symmetry.space_group_name_H-M   'P 1'
#
loop_
_entity.id
_entity.type
_entity.pdbx_description
1 polymer ?
#
loop_
_entity_poly.entity_id
_entity_poly.type
_entity_poly.pdbx_seq_one_letter_code
_entity_poly.pdbx_strand_id
1 'polypeptide(L)'
;MGYPKYSEEDFLGAALAIIAERGVSEVTVAAVSERLGSPTGSFYHRFASRDVLLGLLWLRAVLQFQAGIGSALDSGDGLKAALHTPAWVRKHPDEARLLLLYDRKDFLQGEWPLELRERVAEMTRRMEAGSRRWARVIFGKDGHDEVRLAQFLISELPVAVVRQYLLRGERPPQLVDRIIRATYGGVLADYRSGKTRSRTPKA
;
A
#
# COMPACT_ATOMS: atom_id res chain seq x y z
N MET A 1 -9.63 -29.54 22.65
CA MET A 1 -9.00 -28.20 22.78
C MET A 1 -9.95 -27.19 22.17
N GLY A 2 -10.52 -26.29 22.98
CA GLY A 2 -11.39 -25.24 22.48
C GLY A 2 -10.60 -24.24 21.64
N TYR A 3 -11.15 -23.80 20.52
CA TYR A 3 -10.59 -22.68 19.75
C TYR A 3 -10.48 -21.45 20.66
N PRO A 4 -9.36 -20.70 20.61
CA PRO A 4 -9.22 -19.49 21.42
C PRO A 4 -10.33 -18.51 21.04
N LYS A 5 -11.03 -17.98 22.05
CA LYS A 5 -12.20 -17.08 21.89
C LYS A 5 -11.92 -15.83 21.04
N TYR A 6 -10.65 -15.40 20.96
CA TYR A 6 -10.18 -14.24 20.19
C TYR A 6 -8.99 -14.67 19.33
N SER A 7 -9.03 -14.38 18.04
CA SER A 7 -7.95 -14.65 17.09
C SER A 7 -6.98 -13.46 16.97
N GLU A 8 -5.82 -13.66 16.34
CA GLU A 8 -4.92 -12.55 15.96
C GLU A 8 -5.64 -11.53 15.06
N GLU A 9 -6.48 -12.02 14.14
CA GLU A 9 -7.27 -11.21 13.22
C GLU A 9 -8.24 -10.27 13.96
N ASP A 10 -8.87 -10.73 15.04
CA ASP A 10 -9.77 -9.89 15.83
C ASP A 10 -9.03 -8.71 16.47
N PHE A 11 -7.83 -8.94 16.99
CA PHE A 11 -6.98 -7.89 17.55
C PHE A 11 -6.51 -6.89 16.49
N LEU A 12 -6.09 -7.37 15.32
CA LEU A 12 -5.68 -6.51 14.21
C LEU A 12 -6.85 -5.68 13.69
N GLY A 13 -8.04 -6.28 13.58
CA GLY A 13 -9.27 -5.57 13.18
C GLY A 13 -9.69 -4.51 14.20
N ALA A 14 -9.61 -4.80 15.51
CA ALA A 14 -9.90 -3.83 16.55
C ALA A 14 -8.91 -2.64 16.53
N ALA A 15 -7.62 -2.92 16.36
CA ALA A 15 -6.60 -1.87 16.22
C ALA A 15 -6.84 -0.99 14.98
N LEU A 16 -7.16 -1.59 13.82
CA LEU A 16 -7.47 -0.87 12.60
C LEU A 16 -8.69 0.07 12.79
N ALA A 17 -9.73 -0.41 13.43
CA ALA A 17 -10.92 0.38 13.72
C ALA A 17 -10.62 1.57 14.66
N ILE A 18 -9.76 1.36 15.69
CA ILE A 18 -9.31 2.46 16.57
C ILE A 18 -8.52 3.50 15.77
N ILE A 19 -7.62 3.07 14.88
CA ILE A 19 -6.85 3.98 14.01
C ILE A 19 -7.78 4.81 13.13
N ALA A 20 -8.77 4.17 12.52
CA ALA A 20 -9.72 4.83 11.63
C ALA A 20 -10.58 5.88 12.34
N GLU A 21 -10.96 5.63 13.60
CA GLU A 21 -11.83 6.50 14.41
C GLU A 21 -11.07 7.60 15.15
N ARG A 22 -9.88 7.29 15.70
CA ARG A 22 -9.21 8.13 16.68
C ARG A 22 -7.72 8.37 16.41
N GLY A 23 -7.13 7.63 15.48
CA GLY A 23 -5.72 7.74 15.13
C GLY A 23 -4.83 6.70 15.81
N VAL A 24 -3.58 6.60 15.33
CA VAL A 24 -2.62 5.56 15.75
C VAL A 24 -2.17 5.71 17.21
N SER A 25 -2.13 6.93 17.74
CA SER A 25 -1.79 7.20 19.15
C SER A 25 -2.74 6.56 20.14
N GLU A 26 -4.02 6.42 19.76
CA GLU A 26 -5.06 5.87 20.60
C GLU A 26 -5.09 4.34 20.65
N VAL A 27 -4.27 3.67 19.84
CA VAL A 27 -4.12 2.22 19.91
C VAL A 27 -3.26 1.87 21.13
N THR A 28 -3.91 1.47 22.19
CA THR A 28 -3.27 0.91 23.40
C THR A 28 -3.72 -0.53 23.60
N VAL A 29 -2.96 -1.32 24.38
CA VAL A 29 -3.36 -2.70 24.72
C VAL A 29 -4.72 -2.71 25.43
N ALA A 30 -4.94 -1.74 26.32
CA ALA A 30 -6.22 -1.58 27.03
C ALA A 30 -7.37 -1.28 26.05
N ALA A 31 -7.21 -0.27 25.16
CA ALA A 31 -8.25 0.13 24.21
C ALA A 31 -8.62 -1.00 23.23
N VAL A 32 -7.62 -1.77 22.75
CA VAL A 32 -7.85 -2.92 21.87
C VAL A 32 -8.58 -4.05 22.62
N SER A 33 -8.15 -4.35 23.85
CA SER A 33 -8.78 -5.37 24.68
C SER A 33 -10.22 -5.00 25.07
N GLU A 34 -10.47 -3.74 25.45
CA GLU A 34 -11.79 -3.21 25.74
C GLU A 34 -12.72 -3.31 24.55
N ARG A 35 -12.27 -2.89 23.36
CA ARG A 35 -13.05 -2.97 22.12
C ARG A 35 -13.49 -4.38 21.76
N LEU A 36 -12.65 -5.38 22.06
CA LEU A 36 -12.96 -6.79 21.84
C LEU A 36 -13.76 -7.43 22.97
N GLY A 37 -13.85 -6.79 24.13
CA GLY A 37 -14.33 -7.42 25.34
C GLY A 37 -13.45 -8.59 25.80
N SER A 38 -12.12 -8.48 25.54
CA SER A 38 -11.15 -9.54 25.85
C SER A 38 -10.32 -9.19 27.10
N PRO A 39 -9.93 -10.18 27.91
CA PRO A 39 -8.93 -9.95 28.95
C PRO A 39 -7.60 -9.49 28.32
N THR A 40 -6.90 -8.55 28.97
CA THR A 40 -5.58 -8.06 28.53
C THR A 40 -4.54 -9.19 28.36
N GLY A 41 -4.62 -10.25 29.18
CA GLY A 41 -3.78 -11.44 29.02
C GLY A 41 -3.93 -12.12 27.67
N SER A 42 -5.12 -12.07 27.05
CA SER A 42 -5.34 -12.63 25.71
C SER A 42 -4.56 -11.91 24.63
N PHE A 43 -4.29 -10.61 24.81
CA PHE A 43 -3.41 -9.83 23.92
C PHE A 43 -1.96 -10.37 24.00
N TYR A 44 -1.40 -10.46 25.21
CA TYR A 44 0.00 -10.87 25.40
C TYR A 44 0.30 -12.31 25.03
N HIS A 45 -0.72 -13.16 24.92
CA HIS A 45 -0.56 -14.50 24.34
C HIS A 45 -0.29 -14.49 22.82
N ARG A 46 -0.52 -13.35 22.13
CA ARG A 46 -0.39 -13.21 20.66
C ARG A 46 0.66 -12.21 20.24
N PHE A 47 0.77 -11.11 20.96
CA PHE A 47 1.65 -10.01 20.64
C PHE A 47 2.55 -9.69 21.83
N ALA A 48 3.85 -9.65 21.59
CA ALA A 48 4.82 -9.28 22.62
C ALA A 48 4.62 -7.83 23.11
N SER A 49 4.13 -6.95 22.25
CA SER A 49 3.88 -5.54 22.56
C SER A 49 2.86 -4.91 21.60
N ARG A 50 2.40 -3.70 21.95
CA ARG A 50 1.63 -2.82 21.06
C ARG A 50 2.35 -2.59 19.72
N ASP A 51 3.65 -2.37 19.76
CA ASP A 51 4.44 -2.05 18.56
C ASP A 51 4.53 -3.25 17.61
N VAL A 52 4.56 -4.47 18.14
CA VAL A 52 4.47 -5.71 17.34
C VAL A 52 3.11 -5.81 16.66
N LEU A 53 2.01 -5.50 17.37
CA LEU A 53 0.67 -5.45 16.77
C LEU A 53 0.61 -4.43 15.63
N LEU A 54 1.08 -3.21 15.84
CA LEU A 54 1.08 -2.15 14.83
C LEU A 54 1.94 -2.50 13.62
N GLY A 55 3.12 -3.06 13.84
CA GLY A 55 4.01 -3.53 12.77
C GLY A 55 3.38 -4.62 11.91
N LEU A 56 2.71 -5.60 12.53
CA LEU A 56 1.98 -6.66 11.82
C LEU A 56 0.79 -6.11 11.05
N LEU A 57 0.02 -5.19 11.64
CA LEU A 57 -1.10 -4.55 10.98
C LEU A 57 -0.65 -3.79 9.73
N TRP A 58 0.39 -2.97 9.85
CA TRP A 58 0.96 -2.23 8.74
C TRP A 58 1.51 -3.16 7.65
N LEU A 59 2.29 -4.16 8.01
CA LEU A 59 2.85 -5.13 7.07
C LEU A 59 1.75 -5.85 6.29
N ARG A 60 0.70 -6.29 6.98
CA ARG A 60 -0.46 -6.95 6.35
C ARG A 60 -1.13 -6.05 5.32
N ALA A 61 -1.42 -4.80 5.68
CA ALA A 61 -2.06 -3.83 4.78
C ALA A 61 -1.20 -3.55 3.53
N VAL A 62 0.13 -3.37 3.70
CA VAL A 62 1.07 -3.18 2.58
C VAL A 62 1.10 -4.41 1.66
N LEU A 63 1.22 -5.61 2.22
CA LEU A 63 1.28 -6.84 1.41
C LEU A 63 -0.01 -7.06 0.63
N GLN A 64 -1.16 -6.81 1.24
CA GLN A 64 -2.47 -6.90 0.59
C GLN A 64 -2.60 -5.87 -0.56
N PHE A 65 -2.19 -4.63 -0.33
CA PHE A 65 -2.17 -3.60 -1.36
C PHE A 65 -1.25 -3.96 -2.53
N GLN A 66 -0.04 -4.41 -2.24
CA GLN A 66 0.96 -4.76 -3.28
C GLN A 66 0.57 -5.98 -4.11
N ALA A 67 -0.16 -6.94 -3.53
CA ALA A 67 -0.58 -8.13 -4.24
C ALA A 67 -1.42 -7.80 -5.49
N GLY A 68 -2.28 -6.79 -5.42
CA GLY A 68 -3.10 -6.37 -6.56
C GLY A 68 -2.29 -5.70 -7.67
N ILE A 69 -1.31 -4.86 -7.32
CA ILE A 69 -0.37 -4.27 -8.29
C ILE A 69 0.44 -5.39 -8.97
N GLY A 70 0.99 -6.31 -8.17
CA GLY A 70 1.76 -7.44 -8.67
C GLY A 70 0.98 -8.28 -9.67
N SER A 71 -0.25 -8.66 -9.33
CA SER A 71 -1.15 -9.43 -10.20
C SER A 71 -1.45 -8.73 -11.53
N ALA A 72 -1.66 -7.41 -11.52
CA ALA A 72 -1.87 -6.65 -12.74
C ALA A 72 -0.62 -6.63 -13.63
N LEU A 73 0.57 -6.47 -13.04
CA LEU A 73 1.83 -6.48 -13.76
C LEU A 73 2.21 -7.87 -14.27
N ASP A 74 1.86 -8.94 -13.56
CA ASP A 74 2.04 -10.32 -14.01
C ASP A 74 1.23 -10.62 -15.28
N SER A 75 0.05 -9.98 -15.41
CA SER A 75 -0.76 -10.02 -16.64
C SER A 75 -0.30 -9.05 -17.74
N GLY A 76 0.78 -8.30 -17.54
CA GLY A 76 1.29 -7.31 -18.50
C GLY A 76 0.48 -6.01 -18.58
N ASP A 77 -0.47 -5.78 -17.65
CA ASP A 77 -1.40 -4.65 -17.68
C ASP A 77 -0.97 -3.52 -16.72
N GLY A 78 -0.10 -2.63 -17.22
CA GLY A 78 0.35 -1.46 -16.45
C GLY A 78 -0.78 -0.46 -16.12
N LEU A 79 -1.79 -0.32 -16.98
CA LEU A 79 -2.94 0.55 -16.68
C LEU A 79 -3.79 -0.02 -15.55
N LYS A 80 -4.03 -1.33 -15.54
CA LYS A 80 -4.72 -2.00 -14.44
C LYS A 80 -3.95 -1.84 -13.13
N ALA A 81 -2.62 -1.91 -13.16
CA ALA A 81 -1.78 -1.64 -11.99
C ALA A 81 -1.94 -0.20 -11.48
N ALA A 82 -1.96 0.81 -12.36
CA ALA A 82 -2.20 2.21 -11.99
C ALA A 82 -3.60 2.44 -11.38
N LEU A 83 -4.61 1.76 -11.90
CA LEU A 83 -6.01 1.83 -11.42
C LEU A 83 -6.26 1.01 -10.15
N HIS A 84 -5.29 0.18 -9.73
CA HIS A 84 -5.44 -0.61 -8.51
C HIS A 84 -5.62 0.29 -7.27
N THR A 85 -4.83 1.35 -7.15
CA THR A 85 -4.90 2.25 -5.98
C THR A 85 -6.30 2.79 -5.72
N PRO A 86 -6.98 3.48 -6.65
CA PRO A 86 -8.33 4.00 -6.37
C PRO A 86 -9.36 2.87 -6.15
N ALA A 87 -9.23 1.75 -6.84
CA ALA A 87 -10.12 0.61 -6.65
C ALA A 87 -9.96 -0.01 -5.25
N TRP A 88 -8.72 -0.18 -4.79
CA TRP A 88 -8.39 -0.72 -3.48
C TRP A 88 -8.82 0.23 -2.35
N VAL A 89 -8.58 1.54 -2.51
CA VAL A 89 -9.02 2.57 -1.54
C VAL A 89 -10.53 2.54 -1.33
N ARG A 90 -11.32 2.35 -2.39
CA ARG A 90 -12.79 2.25 -2.27
C ARG A 90 -13.23 0.99 -1.53
N LYS A 91 -12.48 -0.09 -1.67
CA LYS A 91 -12.81 -1.39 -1.06
C LYS A 91 -12.28 -1.53 0.37
N HIS A 92 -11.15 -0.90 0.67
CA HIS A 92 -10.43 -1.00 1.93
C HIS A 92 -10.10 0.39 2.48
N PRO A 93 -11.12 1.20 2.86
CA PRO A 93 -10.91 2.61 3.23
C PRO A 93 -10.05 2.77 4.49
N ASP A 94 -10.18 1.89 5.48
CA ASP A 94 -9.45 1.99 6.75
C ASP A 94 -7.98 1.61 6.58
N GLU A 95 -7.68 0.52 5.86
CA GLU A 95 -6.31 0.16 5.50
C GLU A 95 -5.67 1.21 4.58
N ALA A 96 -6.46 1.83 3.70
CA ALA A 96 -5.98 2.91 2.85
C ALA A 96 -5.60 4.15 3.66
N ARG A 97 -6.39 4.53 4.67
CA ARG A 97 -6.05 5.60 5.61
C ARG A 97 -4.76 5.28 6.36
N LEU A 98 -4.64 4.06 6.86
CA LEU A 98 -3.44 3.59 7.54
C LEU A 98 -2.19 3.72 6.66
N LEU A 99 -2.25 3.30 5.39
CA LEU A 99 -1.09 3.30 4.49
C LEU A 99 -0.75 4.66 3.88
N LEU A 100 -1.76 5.51 3.64
CA LEU A 100 -1.60 6.71 2.82
C LEU A 100 -1.65 8.02 3.62
N LEU A 101 -2.09 7.99 4.87
CA LEU A 101 -2.17 9.17 5.73
C LEU A 101 -1.16 9.19 6.87
N TYR A 102 -0.60 8.04 7.24
CA TYR A 102 0.39 7.92 8.31
C TYR A 102 1.77 7.60 7.76
N ASP A 103 2.81 8.00 8.47
CA ASP A 103 4.18 7.64 8.13
C ASP A 103 4.47 6.18 8.53
N ARG A 104 5.27 5.50 7.71
CA ARG A 104 5.75 4.14 8.02
C ARG A 104 6.37 4.06 9.42
N LYS A 105 7.11 5.10 9.86
CA LYS A 105 7.75 5.17 11.17
C LYS A 105 6.75 5.10 12.34
N ASP A 106 5.48 5.50 12.14
CA ASP A 106 4.46 5.46 13.20
C ASP A 106 4.07 4.03 13.57
N PHE A 107 4.33 3.06 12.68
CA PHE A 107 4.03 1.65 12.86
C PHE A 107 5.27 0.80 13.14
N LEU A 108 6.45 1.27 12.76
CA LEU A 108 7.69 0.51 12.80
C LEU A 108 8.63 1.03 13.90
N GLN A 109 8.07 1.24 15.10
CA GLN A 109 8.80 1.64 16.30
C GLN A 109 9.03 0.45 17.25
N GLY A 110 9.93 0.63 18.21
CA GLY A 110 10.19 -0.36 19.26
C GLY A 110 11.05 -1.54 18.83
N GLU A 111 11.18 -2.50 19.74
CA GLU A 111 11.90 -3.75 19.48
C GLU A 111 10.97 -4.78 18.87
N TRP A 112 11.37 -5.30 17.72
CA TRP A 112 10.61 -6.30 16.99
C TRP A 112 11.28 -7.67 17.03
N PRO A 113 10.48 -8.75 17.06
CA PRO A 113 10.99 -10.09 16.81
C PRO A 113 11.77 -10.15 15.49
N LEU A 114 12.84 -10.96 15.47
CA LEU A 114 13.69 -11.10 14.28
C LEU A 114 12.88 -11.44 13.02
N GLU A 115 11.95 -12.37 13.16
CA GLU A 115 11.07 -12.79 12.05
C GLU A 115 10.29 -11.62 11.43
N LEU A 116 9.73 -10.71 12.24
CA LEU A 116 9.00 -9.55 11.74
C LEU A 116 9.94 -8.57 11.02
N ARG A 117 11.15 -8.35 11.56
CA ARG A 117 12.19 -7.53 10.91
C ARG A 117 12.57 -8.08 9.53
N GLU A 118 12.77 -9.40 9.44
CA GLU A 118 13.11 -10.07 8.18
C GLU A 118 11.99 -9.96 7.14
N ARG A 119 10.73 -10.12 7.55
CA ARG A 119 9.57 -9.96 6.67
C ARG A 119 9.46 -8.53 6.12
N VAL A 120 9.70 -7.52 6.95
CA VAL A 120 9.69 -6.10 6.50
C VAL A 120 10.87 -5.82 5.58
N ALA A 121 12.06 -6.33 5.87
CA ALA A 121 13.24 -6.18 5.01
C ALA A 121 13.03 -6.83 3.64
N GLU A 122 12.47 -8.03 3.60
CA GLU A 122 12.15 -8.72 2.35
C GLU A 122 11.10 -7.96 1.53
N MET A 123 10.05 -7.47 2.18
CA MET A 123 9.05 -6.63 1.51
C MET A 123 9.70 -5.38 0.90
N THR A 124 10.60 -4.70 1.62
CA THR A 124 11.30 -3.50 1.13
C THR A 124 12.14 -3.84 -0.11
N ARG A 125 12.92 -4.93 -0.09
CA ARG A 125 13.69 -5.40 -1.27
C ARG A 125 12.79 -5.67 -2.48
N ARG A 126 11.64 -6.32 -2.27
CA ARG A 126 10.67 -6.58 -3.35
C ARG A 126 10.08 -5.30 -3.94
N MET A 127 9.83 -4.29 -3.11
CA MET A 127 9.35 -2.98 -3.58
C MET A 127 10.40 -2.28 -4.45
N GLU A 128 11.65 -2.26 -4.03
CA GLU A 128 12.75 -1.66 -4.79
C GLU A 128 12.97 -2.36 -6.14
N ALA A 129 12.95 -3.69 -6.16
CA ALA A 129 13.02 -4.48 -7.39
C ALA A 129 11.79 -4.30 -8.28
N GLY A 130 10.62 -4.01 -7.69
CA GLY A 130 9.35 -3.83 -8.39
C GLY A 130 9.37 -2.70 -9.40
N SER A 131 9.98 -1.57 -9.08
CA SER A 131 10.02 -0.38 -9.94
C SER A 131 10.64 -0.66 -11.32
N ARG A 132 11.72 -1.44 -11.38
CA ARG A 132 12.34 -1.87 -12.65
C ARG A 132 11.43 -2.80 -13.43
N ARG A 133 10.73 -3.71 -12.76
CA ARG A 133 9.75 -4.58 -13.38
C ARG A 133 8.58 -3.78 -13.97
N TRP A 134 8.08 -2.77 -13.27
CA TRP A 134 7.03 -1.88 -13.77
C TRP A 134 7.48 -1.20 -15.06
N ALA A 135 8.70 -0.66 -15.09
CA ALA A 135 9.27 -0.04 -16.28
C ALA A 135 9.32 -1.00 -17.48
N ARG A 136 9.79 -2.24 -17.27
CA ARG A 136 9.82 -3.26 -18.35
C ARG A 136 8.44 -3.59 -18.87
N VAL A 137 7.43 -3.74 -18.00
CA VAL A 137 6.05 -4.03 -18.41
C VAL A 137 5.47 -2.88 -19.23
N ILE A 138 5.68 -1.62 -18.80
CA ILE A 138 5.05 -0.45 -19.39
C ILE A 138 5.81 0.03 -20.66
N PHE A 139 7.14 0.05 -20.61
CA PHE A 139 8.00 0.67 -21.60
C PHE A 139 8.88 -0.31 -22.39
N GLY A 140 8.93 -1.57 -21.99
CA GLY A 140 9.78 -2.62 -22.59
C GLY A 140 11.27 -2.52 -22.20
N LYS A 141 11.64 -1.57 -21.35
CA LYS A 141 12.99 -1.39 -20.80
C LYS A 141 12.94 -0.73 -19.41
N ASP A 142 14.05 -0.74 -18.69
CA ASP A 142 14.18 -0.28 -17.31
C ASP A 142 15.36 0.70 -17.10
N GLY A 143 15.56 1.61 -18.06
CA GLY A 143 16.45 2.74 -17.89
C GLY A 143 15.98 3.69 -16.78
N HIS A 144 16.83 4.65 -16.41
CA HIS A 144 16.53 5.59 -15.34
C HIS A 144 15.19 6.31 -15.54
N ASP A 145 14.96 6.85 -16.75
CA ASP A 145 13.74 7.61 -17.07
C ASP A 145 12.50 6.72 -17.08
N GLU A 146 12.60 5.49 -17.61
CA GLU A 146 11.49 4.55 -17.62
C GLU A 146 11.11 4.12 -16.21
N VAL A 147 12.09 3.88 -15.34
CA VAL A 147 11.84 3.56 -13.93
C VAL A 147 11.15 4.72 -13.23
N ARG A 148 11.60 5.95 -13.45
CA ARG A 148 11.01 7.16 -12.87
C ARG A 148 9.57 7.37 -13.35
N LEU A 149 9.31 7.23 -14.65
CA LEU A 149 7.97 7.33 -15.23
C LEU A 149 7.05 6.21 -14.72
N ALA A 150 7.55 4.98 -14.60
CA ALA A 150 6.77 3.86 -14.06
C ALA A 150 6.38 4.09 -12.59
N GLN A 151 7.29 4.59 -11.75
CA GLN A 151 7.00 4.96 -10.37
C GLN A 151 5.91 6.04 -10.30
N PHE A 152 6.03 7.08 -11.13
CA PHE A 152 5.01 8.11 -11.22
C PHE A 152 3.64 7.54 -11.60
N LEU A 153 3.56 6.74 -12.66
CA LEU A 153 2.29 6.23 -13.18
C LEU A 153 1.62 5.20 -12.27
N ILE A 154 2.40 4.33 -11.61
CA ILE A 154 1.85 3.22 -10.82
C ILE A 154 1.65 3.60 -9.34
N SER A 155 2.45 4.52 -8.81
CA SER A 155 2.45 4.85 -7.38
C SER A 155 2.12 6.31 -7.10
N GLU A 156 2.95 7.25 -7.58
CA GLU A 156 2.88 8.65 -7.16
C GLU A 156 1.57 9.33 -7.58
N LEU A 157 1.23 9.27 -8.86
CA LEU A 157 -0.01 9.87 -9.38
C LEU A 157 -1.26 9.24 -8.73
N PRO A 158 -1.44 7.89 -8.73
CA PRO A 158 -2.62 7.30 -8.11
C PRO A 158 -2.77 7.65 -6.62
N VAL A 159 -1.67 7.65 -5.86
CA VAL A 159 -1.69 8.03 -4.44
C VAL A 159 -2.04 9.50 -4.27
N ALA A 160 -1.41 10.41 -5.05
CA ALA A 160 -1.67 11.84 -4.96
C ALA A 160 -3.15 12.19 -5.20
N VAL A 161 -3.76 11.59 -6.23
CA VAL A 161 -5.17 11.90 -6.57
C VAL A 161 -6.19 11.30 -5.59
N VAL A 162 -5.89 10.19 -4.90
CA VAL A 162 -6.81 9.62 -3.91
C VAL A 162 -6.66 10.25 -2.52
N ARG A 163 -5.45 10.71 -2.17
CA ARG A 163 -5.13 11.19 -0.82
C ARG A 163 -6.05 12.31 -0.34
N GLN A 164 -6.39 13.25 -1.22
CA GLN A 164 -7.28 14.36 -0.87
C GLN A 164 -8.68 13.91 -0.40
N TYR A 165 -9.19 12.79 -0.95
CA TYR A 165 -10.48 12.23 -0.54
C TYR A 165 -10.36 11.52 0.81
N LEU A 166 -9.28 10.74 1.02
CA LEU A 166 -9.02 10.11 2.30
C LEU A 166 -8.90 11.12 3.45
N LEU A 167 -8.24 12.27 3.21
CA LEU A 167 -8.12 13.34 4.20
C LEU A 167 -9.48 13.95 4.60
N ARG A 168 -10.47 13.90 3.71
CA ARG A 168 -11.85 14.38 3.97
C ARG A 168 -12.78 13.27 4.48
N GLY A 169 -12.29 12.04 4.62
CA GLY A 169 -13.12 10.88 4.93
C GLY A 169 -14.05 10.44 3.79
N GLU A 170 -13.78 10.88 2.56
CA GLU A 170 -14.59 10.62 1.38
C GLU A 170 -14.05 9.44 0.57
N ARG A 171 -14.95 8.76 -0.15
CA ARG A 171 -14.56 7.75 -1.15
C ARG A 171 -14.12 8.43 -2.45
N PRO A 172 -12.98 8.06 -3.06
CA PRO A 172 -12.56 8.60 -4.34
C PRO A 172 -13.62 8.34 -5.43
N PRO A 173 -14.11 9.38 -6.15
CA PRO A 173 -15.09 9.24 -7.22
C PRO A 173 -14.46 8.62 -8.48
N GLN A 174 -15.30 8.20 -9.44
CA GLN A 174 -14.84 7.65 -10.74
C GLN A 174 -14.03 8.65 -11.58
N LEU A 175 -14.12 9.95 -11.29
CA LEU A 175 -13.28 10.98 -11.90
C LEU A 175 -11.80 10.69 -11.70
N VAL A 176 -11.41 10.13 -10.54
CA VAL A 176 -10.02 9.74 -10.25
C VAL A 176 -9.50 8.73 -11.27
N ASP A 177 -10.30 7.72 -11.62
CA ASP A 177 -9.92 6.72 -12.63
C ASP A 177 -9.76 7.34 -14.02
N ARG A 178 -10.59 8.33 -14.35
CA ARG A 178 -10.48 9.06 -15.62
C ARG A 178 -9.20 9.88 -15.71
N ILE A 179 -8.83 10.56 -14.62
CA ILE A 179 -7.57 11.31 -14.52
C ILE A 179 -6.38 10.37 -14.72
N ILE A 180 -6.35 9.24 -14.00
CA ILE A 180 -5.27 8.27 -14.10
C ILE A 180 -5.17 7.72 -15.54
N ARG A 181 -6.29 7.33 -16.17
CA ARG A 181 -6.31 6.83 -17.55
C ARG A 181 -5.78 7.88 -18.55
N ALA A 182 -6.23 9.12 -18.43
CA ALA A 182 -5.82 10.20 -19.33
C ALA A 182 -4.32 10.48 -19.19
N THR A 183 -3.81 10.58 -17.96
CA THR A 183 -2.38 10.82 -17.69
C THR A 183 -1.54 9.63 -18.17
N TYR A 184 -1.94 8.40 -17.86
CA TYR A 184 -1.25 7.19 -18.30
C TYR A 184 -1.15 7.12 -19.82
N GLY A 185 -2.25 7.34 -20.53
CA GLY A 185 -2.28 7.35 -21.99
C GLY A 185 -1.44 8.47 -22.61
N GLY A 186 -1.51 9.68 -22.04
CA GLY A 186 -0.72 10.83 -22.47
C GLY A 186 0.78 10.61 -22.34
N VAL A 187 1.23 10.11 -21.18
CA VAL A 187 2.66 9.80 -20.95
C VAL A 187 3.16 8.72 -21.92
N LEU A 188 2.37 7.67 -22.17
CA LEU A 188 2.77 6.64 -23.12
C LEU A 188 2.82 7.15 -24.56
N ALA A 189 1.89 8.01 -24.97
CA ALA A 189 1.87 8.60 -26.31
C ALA A 189 3.10 9.49 -26.51
N ASP A 190 3.42 10.35 -25.56
CA ASP A 190 4.61 11.23 -25.61
C ASP A 190 5.91 10.40 -25.65
N TYR A 191 6.03 9.41 -24.76
CA TYR A 191 7.19 8.51 -24.73
C TYR A 191 7.44 7.79 -26.06
N ARG A 192 6.37 7.33 -26.75
CA ARG A 192 6.44 6.68 -28.06
C ARG A 192 6.85 7.68 -29.15
N SER A 193 6.29 8.89 -29.12
CA SER A 193 6.62 9.96 -30.09
C SER A 193 8.06 10.43 -29.96
N GLY A 194 8.60 10.55 -28.73
CA GLY A 194 10.00 10.91 -28.48
C GLY A 194 10.98 9.86 -29.03
N LYS A 195 10.66 8.58 -28.96
CA LYS A 195 11.47 7.50 -29.57
C LYS A 195 11.52 7.60 -31.10
N THR A 196 10.45 8.05 -31.75
CA THR A 196 10.40 8.20 -33.20
C THR A 196 11.31 9.35 -33.67
N ARG A 197 11.36 10.46 -32.92
CA ARG A 197 12.22 11.60 -33.24
C ARG A 197 13.72 11.33 -33.09
N SER A 198 14.12 10.48 -32.11
CA SER A 198 15.53 10.16 -31.89
C SER A 198 16.10 9.11 -32.88
N ARG A 199 15.25 8.48 -33.70
CA ARG A 199 15.63 7.50 -34.73
C ARG A 199 15.78 8.06 -36.13
N THR A 200 15.48 9.34 -36.38
CA THR A 200 15.72 9.95 -37.66
C THR A 200 17.21 10.30 -37.77
N PRO A 201 18.02 9.67 -38.65
CA PRO A 201 19.43 10.02 -38.84
C PRO A 201 19.51 11.48 -39.24
N LYS A 202 20.41 12.24 -38.62
CA LYS A 202 20.83 13.51 -39.20
C LYS A 202 21.44 13.22 -40.58
N ALA A 203 20.76 13.70 -41.63
CA ALA A 203 21.27 13.72 -42.99
C ALA A 203 22.50 14.61 -43.09
#